data_d91f1bca8caae97444c9bc2cbba52d9c
#
_entry.id   d91f1bca8caae97444c9bc2cbba52d9c
#
_cell.length_a   1.000
_cell.length_b   1.000
_cell.length_c   1.000
_cell.angle_alpha   90.00
_cell.angle_beta   90.00
_cell.angle_gamma   90.00
#
_symmetry.space_group_name_H-M   'P 1'
#
loop_
_entity.id
_entity.type
_entity.pdbx_description
1 polymer ?
#
loop_
_entity_poly.entity_id
_entity_poly.type
_entity_poly.pdbx_seq_one_letter_code
_entity_poly.pdbx_strand_id
1 'polypeptide(L)'
;MYVSYHLPWKMKSDLCLPFFIPVCAVARKPLKGRCLADKVKTEAEKSAVNNGRETGRRLLPHERKGKGITMNIIRAKDYQDMSRKAANIISAQIIMKPDCVLGLATGSTPVGTYRQLIEWYEKGDLDFSRVSTVNLDEYRGLAHTDPQSYYYFMQENLFDHVNIDKTATHVPDGTNPDAADACVKHEQIIKSLGGIDLQLLGLGNNGHIGFNEPGAAFEKETHLVDLAESTIRANARFFTSIDEVPKQAYTMGIRTIMQAKKILVVVSGESKADIVSRAFFGPVTPEVPASILQMHPDVTVVCDEAALSMSPL
;
A
#
# COMPACT_ATOMS: atom_id res chain seq x y z
N MET A 1 -50.71 -8.49 -15.58
CA MET A 1 -51.62 -7.87 -14.64
C MET A 1 -50.79 -6.95 -13.77
N TYR A 2 -50.90 -5.66 -14.05
CA TYR A 2 -50.20 -4.55 -13.37
C TYR A 2 -50.86 -4.29 -12.04
N VAL A 3 -50.15 -4.06 -10.96
CA VAL A 3 -50.60 -3.23 -9.85
C VAL A 3 -49.43 -2.35 -9.38
N SER A 4 -49.61 -1.07 -9.70
CA SER A 4 -48.80 0.08 -9.28
C SER A 4 -49.36 0.62 -7.98
N TYR A 5 -48.54 0.90 -6.98
CA TYR A 5 -48.92 1.77 -5.86
C TYR A 5 -47.99 2.96 -5.75
N HIS A 6 -48.48 4.09 -6.21
CA HIS A 6 -48.01 5.43 -5.83
C HIS A 6 -48.72 5.84 -4.54
N LEU A 7 -48.02 6.44 -3.61
CA LEU A 7 -48.58 7.43 -2.66
C LEU A 7 -47.48 8.46 -2.27
N PRO A 8 -47.84 9.73 -2.24
CA PRO A 8 -46.92 10.85 -2.07
C PRO A 8 -46.89 11.36 -0.62
N TRP A 9 -45.72 11.81 -0.14
CA TRP A 9 -45.65 12.64 1.06
C TRP A 9 -45.22 14.05 0.70
N LYS A 10 -46.14 14.97 1.00
CA LYS A 10 -46.00 16.44 0.90
C LYS A 10 -45.14 16.99 2.03
N MET A 11 -44.39 18.00 1.65
CA MET A 11 -43.71 18.99 2.49
C MET A 11 -44.59 19.58 3.58
N LYS A 12 -43.99 19.86 4.73
CA LYS A 12 -44.31 21.04 5.54
C LYS A 12 -43.02 21.70 6.02
N SER A 13 -42.86 22.94 5.59
CA SER A 13 -41.95 23.97 6.06
C SER A 13 -42.34 24.45 7.44
N ASP A 14 -41.36 25.02 8.11
CA ASP A 14 -41.33 26.10 9.08
C ASP A 14 -40.70 25.72 10.44
N LEU A 15 -39.51 26.24 10.69
CA LEU A 15 -39.26 27.27 11.68
C LEU A 15 -37.75 27.47 11.86
N CYS A 16 -37.30 28.62 11.37
CA CYS A 16 -36.02 29.24 11.75
C CYS A 16 -36.08 29.75 13.18
N LEU A 17 -34.99 29.55 13.96
CA LEU A 17 -34.54 30.52 14.94
C LEU A 17 -33.03 30.37 15.17
N PRO A 18 -32.28 31.46 15.16
CA PRO A 18 -30.82 31.45 15.36
C PRO A 18 -30.45 31.59 16.83
N PHE A 19 -29.60 30.75 17.36
CA PHE A 19 -28.91 30.98 18.63
C PHE A 19 -27.52 31.59 18.37
N PHE A 20 -27.43 32.89 18.66
CA PHE A 20 -26.17 33.59 18.85
C PHE A 20 -25.60 33.21 20.23
N ILE A 21 -24.35 32.77 20.27
CA ILE A 21 -23.56 32.76 21.52
C ILE A 21 -22.35 33.66 21.31
N PRO A 22 -22.10 34.63 22.20
CA PRO A 22 -21.06 35.61 22.00
C PRO A 22 -19.68 35.09 22.36
N VAL A 23 -18.73 35.41 21.49
CA VAL A 23 -17.28 35.17 21.70
C VAL A 23 -16.78 36.16 22.76
N CYS A 24 -16.36 35.64 23.90
CA CYS A 24 -15.67 36.43 24.95
C CYS A 24 -14.18 36.51 24.59
N ALA A 25 -13.75 37.69 24.17
CA ALA A 25 -12.35 38.03 23.97
C ALA A 25 -11.67 38.27 25.31
N VAL A 26 -10.74 37.45 25.69
CA VAL A 26 -9.83 37.71 26.84
C VAL A 26 -8.48 38.15 26.29
N ALA A 27 -8.26 39.45 26.41
CA ALA A 27 -6.96 40.07 26.15
C ALA A 27 -5.94 39.66 27.25
N ARG A 28 -4.82 39.07 26.86
CA ARG A 28 -3.66 38.92 27.74
C ARG A 28 -2.57 39.92 27.37
N LYS A 29 -2.22 40.79 28.36
CA LYS A 29 -1.11 41.72 28.31
C LYS A 29 0.24 40.98 28.31
N PRO A 30 1.30 41.57 27.73
CA PRO A 30 2.64 41.03 27.77
C PRO A 30 3.35 41.38 29.08
N LEU A 31 3.92 40.39 29.75
CA LEU A 31 4.87 40.58 30.85
C LEU A 31 6.28 40.71 30.30
N LYS A 32 6.88 41.88 30.51
CA LYS A 32 8.31 42.14 30.38
C LYS A 32 9.03 41.54 31.59
N GLY A 33 10.03 40.73 31.39
CA GLY A 33 10.92 40.20 32.42
C GLY A 33 12.31 39.92 31.89
N ARG A 34 13.23 40.67 32.36
CA ARG A 34 14.65 40.89 32.06
C ARG A 34 15.50 39.62 31.97
N CYS A 35 16.44 39.68 31.04
CA CYS A 35 17.73 38.99 30.97
C CYS A 35 18.50 39.02 32.30
N LEU A 36 19.05 37.90 32.70
CA LEU A 36 20.16 37.77 33.61
C LEU A 36 21.13 36.72 33.08
N ALA A 37 22.07 37.20 32.27
CA ALA A 37 23.33 36.54 32.01
C ALA A 37 24.33 36.96 33.06
N ASP A 38 25.31 36.14 33.27
CA ASP A 38 26.59 36.36 33.98
C ASP A 38 26.70 35.97 35.47
N LYS A 39 27.76 35.20 35.61
CA LYS A 39 28.56 34.81 36.77
C LYS A 39 28.25 33.44 37.34
N VAL A 40 29.09 32.48 37.01
CA VAL A 40 30.08 31.90 37.93
C VAL A 40 31.09 31.08 37.13
N LYS A 41 32.30 31.61 37.00
CA LYS A 41 33.58 30.89 36.84
C LYS A 41 34.25 30.80 38.19
N THR A 42 35.05 29.75 38.33
CA THR A 42 36.11 29.50 39.30
C THR A 42 35.75 28.58 40.47
N GLU A 43 36.66 27.65 40.56
CA GLU A 43 37.16 26.81 41.64
C GLU A 43 36.88 25.35 41.52
N ALA A 44 37.90 24.63 41.01
CA ALA A 44 38.42 23.37 41.58
C ALA A 44 39.53 22.80 40.69
N GLU A 45 40.67 23.44 40.66
CA GLU A 45 41.95 22.78 40.56
C GLU A 45 42.49 22.64 41.98
N LYS A 46 42.67 21.38 42.40
CA LYS A 46 43.68 20.87 43.34
C LYS A 46 43.09 19.73 44.18
N SER A 47 43.35 18.52 43.78
CA SER A 47 43.88 17.48 44.67
C SER A 47 44.16 16.21 43.86
N ALA A 48 45.43 15.98 43.66
CA ALA A 48 45.94 14.74 43.15
C ALA A 48 46.21 13.74 44.28
N VAL A 49 46.29 12.46 43.88
CA VAL A 49 46.97 11.31 44.53
C VAL A 49 46.15 10.54 45.58
N ASN A 50 45.63 9.37 45.26
CA ASN A 50 46.23 8.04 45.45
C ASN A 50 45.25 6.88 45.25
N ASN A 51 45.74 5.85 44.56
CA ASN A 51 45.53 4.43 44.74
C ASN A 51 44.11 3.81 44.71
N GLY A 52 43.90 2.97 43.73
CA GLY A 52 42.88 1.94 43.81
C GLY A 52 42.57 1.30 42.44
N ARG A 53 43.16 0.15 42.16
CA ARG A 53 42.79 -0.72 41.05
C ARG A 53 41.31 -0.99 41.06
N GLU A 54 40.60 -0.53 40.02
CA GLU A 54 39.32 -1.09 39.63
C GLU A 54 39.22 -1.16 38.10
N THR A 55 38.84 -2.32 37.68
CA THR A 55 38.72 -2.78 36.30
C THR A 55 37.86 -1.86 35.47
N GLY A 56 38.49 -1.14 34.54
CA GLY A 56 37.82 -0.29 33.58
C GLY A 56 36.90 -1.06 32.63
N ARG A 57 35.62 -1.07 32.91
CA ARG A 57 34.61 -1.28 31.88
C ARG A 57 34.57 -0.02 31.01
N ARG A 58 35.30 -0.04 29.92
CA ARG A 58 35.20 0.92 28.84
C ARG A 58 33.79 0.81 28.29
N LEU A 59 32.94 1.78 28.58
CA LEU A 59 31.66 1.96 27.88
C LEU A 59 32.01 2.28 26.42
N LEU A 60 31.90 1.27 25.58
CA LEU A 60 31.95 1.44 24.15
C LEU A 60 30.77 2.38 23.73
N PRO A 61 31.01 3.29 22.78
CA PRO A 61 29.90 4.09 22.24
C PRO A 61 28.80 3.13 21.76
N HIS A 62 27.55 3.45 22.09
CA HIS A 62 26.40 2.77 21.52
C HIS A 62 26.53 2.84 20.00
N GLU A 63 27.02 1.77 19.40
CA GLU A 63 26.81 1.49 17.98
C GLU A 63 25.31 1.51 17.79
N ARG A 64 24.80 2.54 17.10
CA ARG A 64 23.50 2.46 16.46
C ARG A 64 23.60 1.29 15.49
N LYS A 65 23.17 0.11 15.90
CA LYS A 65 22.93 -1.00 14.97
C LYS A 65 21.97 -0.44 13.95
N GLY A 66 22.47 -0.19 12.74
CA GLY A 66 21.60 0.08 11.59
C GLY A 66 20.54 -1.00 11.60
N LYS A 67 19.27 -0.63 11.49
CA LYS A 67 18.20 -1.62 11.27
C LYS A 67 18.63 -2.40 10.03
N GLY A 68 19.08 -3.64 10.23
CA GLY A 68 19.29 -4.54 9.11
C GLY A 68 18.00 -4.62 8.31
N ILE A 69 18.09 -4.72 7.01
CA ILE A 69 16.95 -5.00 6.13
C ILE A 69 16.33 -6.30 6.65
N THR A 70 15.16 -6.21 7.25
CA THR A 70 14.43 -7.38 7.78
C THR A 70 13.09 -7.44 7.10
N MET A 71 12.95 -8.43 6.22
CA MET A 71 11.66 -8.82 5.69
C MET A 71 10.88 -9.57 6.78
N ASN A 72 9.63 -9.14 7.01
CA ASN A 72 8.76 -9.79 7.99
C ASN A 72 7.83 -10.79 7.29
N ILE A 73 7.85 -12.06 7.69
CA ILE A 73 6.96 -13.09 7.14
C ILE A 73 5.94 -13.47 8.20
N ILE A 74 4.65 -13.25 7.88
CA ILE A 74 3.51 -13.58 8.72
C ILE A 74 2.84 -14.83 8.17
N ARG A 75 2.88 -15.90 8.94
CA ARG A 75 2.19 -17.15 8.62
C ARG A 75 0.69 -17.01 8.88
N ALA A 76 -0.13 -17.42 7.94
CA ALA A 76 -1.57 -17.54 8.04
C ALA A 76 -1.99 -19.01 7.87
N LYS A 77 -3.12 -19.40 8.47
CA LYS A 77 -3.62 -20.77 8.38
C LYS A 77 -4.11 -21.10 6.97
N ASP A 78 -4.81 -20.17 6.38
CA ASP A 78 -5.49 -20.32 5.10
C ASP A 78 -5.68 -18.95 4.42
N TYR A 79 -6.34 -18.95 3.26
CA TYR A 79 -6.67 -17.75 2.50
C TYR A 79 -7.46 -16.71 3.31
N GLN A 80 -8.40 -17.15 4.16
CA GLN A 80 -9.22 -16.21 4.93
C GLN A 80 -8.40 -15.55 6.05
N ASP A 81 -7.58 -16.31 6.75
CA ASP A 81 -6.67 -15.78 7.78
C ASP A 81 -5.59 -14.87 7.17
N MET A 82 -5.06 -15.23 5.98
CA MET A 82 -4.15 -14.38 5.20
C MET A 82 -4.82 -13.05 4.85
N SER A 83 -6.03 -13.09 4.30
CA SER A 83 -6.82 -11.91 3.91
C SER A 83 -7.09 -11.00 5.10
N ARG A 84 -7.53 -11.57 6.23
CA ARG A 84 -7.77 -10.82 7.48
C ARG A 84 -6.50 -10.19 8.04
N LYS A 85 -5.37 -10.90 8.03
CA LYS A 85 -4.08 -10.37 8.51
C LYS A 85 -3.57 -9.24 7.61
N ALA A 86 -3.72 -9.38 6.29
CA ALA A 86 -3.39 -8.32 5.36
C ALA A 86 -4.29 -7.09 5.56
N ALA A 87 -5.60 -7.30 5.74
CA ALA A 87 -6.54 -6.23 6.05
C ALA A 87 -6.19 -5.49 7.36
N ASN A 88 -5.73 -6.19 8.41
CA ASN A 88 -5.25 -5.57 9.65
C ASN A 88 -4.09 -4.57 9.40
N ILE A 89 -3.17 -4.91 8.50
CA ILE A 89 -2.03 -4.04 8.18
C ILE A 89 -2.50 -2.80 7.41
N ILE A 90 -3.40 -2.98 6.44
CA ILE A 90 -3.96 -1.86 5.67
C ILE A 90 -4.83 -0.98 6.56
N SER A 91 -5.68 -1.54 7.42
CA SER A 91 -6.51 -0.78 8.36
C SER A 91 -5.67 0.04 9.33
N ALA A 92 -4.60 -0.55 9.88
CA ALA A 92 -3.66 0.18 10.72
C ALA A 92 -3.00 1.36 9.98
N GLN A 93 -2.66 1.19 8.68
CA GLN A 93 -2.13 2.28 7.87
C GLN A 93 -3.14 3.42 7.72
N ILE A 94 -4.41 3.11 7.44
CA ILE A 94 -5.49 4.10 7.31
C ILE A 94 -5.72 4.82 8.64
N ILE A 95 -5.84 4.09 9.76
CA ILE A 95 -6.10 4.66 11.09
C ILE A 95 -4.94 5.58 11.52
N MET A 96 -3.70 5.16 11.33
CA MET A 96 -2.53 5.92 11.75
C MET A 96 -2.21 7.10 10.84
N LYS A 97 -2.62 7.05 9.58
CA LYS A 97 -2.47 8.11 8.58
C LYS A 97 -3.72 8.16 7.70
N PRO A 98 -4.79 8.87 8.10
CA PRO A 98 -6.06 8.92 7.35
C PRO A 98 -5.94 9.45 5.92
N ASP A 99 -4.95 10.28 5.64
CA ASP A 99 -4.60 10.82 4.31
C ASP A 99 -3.52 9.98 3.60
N CYS A 100 -3.47 8.68 3.88
CA CYS A 100 -2.48 7.81 3.25
C CYS A 100 -2.75 7.57 1.76
N VAL A 101 -1.68 7.28 1.03
CA VAL A 101 -1.72 6.80 -0.34
C VAL A 101 -1.50 5.29 -0.34
N LEU A 102 -2.51 4.54 -0.77
CA LEU A 102 -2.45 3.09 -0.88
C LEU A 102 -2.17 2.68 -2.32
N GLY A 103 -1.12 1.91 -2.52
CA GLY A 103 -0.90 1.16 -3.76
C GLY A 103 -1.72 -0.13 -3.72
N LEU A 104 -2.58 -0.35 -4.69
CA LEU A 104 -3.50 -1.48 -4.72
C LEU A 104 -3.22 -2.42 -5.89
N ALA A 105 -3.60 -3.67 -5.71
CA ALA A 105 -3.45 -4.75 -6.69
C ALA A 105 -4.81 -5.33 -7.06
N THR A 106 -4.93 -5.86 -8.26
CA THR A 106 -6.11 -6.60 -8.75
C THR A 106 -5.87 -8.12 -8.69
N GLY A 107 -6.83 -8.89 -9.19
CA GLY A 107 -6.78 -10.34 -9.20
C GLY A 107 -7.46 -11.00 -7.99
N SER A 108 -7.49 -12.33 -7.96
CA SER A 108 -8.26 -13.08 -6.96
C SER A 108 -7.67 -13.04 -5.54
N THR A 109 -6.35 -12.89 -5.41
CA THR A 109 -5.68 -12.96 -4.09
C THR A 109 -6.10 -11.84 -3.14
N PRO A 110 -6.14 -10.54 -3.53
CA PRO A 110 -6.50 -9.46 -2.61
C PRO A 110 -8.00 -9.32 -2.32
N VAL A 111 -8.89 -10.01 -3.04
CA VAL A 111 -10.35 -9.86 -2.89
C VAL A 111 -10.81 -10.11 -1.45
N GLY A 112 -10.30 -11.15 -0.79
CA GLY A 112 -10.63 -11.42 0.61
C GLY A 112 -10.18 -10.30 1.56
N THR A 113 -9.04 -9.67 1.26
CA THR A 113 -8.55 -8.49 2.00
C THR A 113 -9.49 -7.31 1.82
N TYR A 114 -9.94 -7.02 0.60
CA TYR A 114 -10.90 -5.95 0.33
C TYR A 114 -12.24 -6.18 1.02
N ARG A 115 -12.78 -7.41 0.97
CA ARG A 115 -14.02 -7.76 1.69
C ARG A 115 -13.91 -7.52 3.19
N GLN A 116 -12.77 -7.85 3.79
CA GLN A 116 -12.55 -7.62 5.21
C GLN A 116 -12.46 -6.11 5.54
N LEU A 117 -11.86 -5.30 4.66
CA LEU A 117 -11.82 -3.85 4.82
C LEU A 117 -13.22 -3.23 4.70
N ILE A 118 -14.03 -3.71 3.75
CA ILE A 118 -15.44 -3.29 3.58
C ILE A 118 -16.24 -3.61 4.85
N GLU A 119 -16.10 -4.83 5.38
CA GLU A 119 -16.78 -5.24 6.63
C GLU A 119 -16.46 -4.30 7.80
N TRP A 120 -15.20 -3.89 7.95
CA TRP A 120 -14.80 -2.95 9.01
C TRP A 120 -15.26 -1.52 8.73
N TYR A 121 -15.31 -1.09 7.48
CA TYR A 121 -15.93 0.18 7.11
C TYR A 121 -17.43 0.19 7.46
N GLU A 122 -18.18 -0.86 7.12
CA GLU A 122 -19.62 -0.99 7.43
C GLU A 122 -19.90 -1.00 8.94
N LYS A 123 -18.95 -1.50 9.74
CA LYS A 123 -19.00 -1.45 11.22
C LYS A 123 -18.63 -0.09 11.80
N GLY A 124 -18.12 0.83 10.99
CA GLY A 124 -17.67 2.14 11.43
C GLY A 124 -16.25 2.18 11.99
N ASP A 125 -15.47 1.11 11.82
CA ASP A 125 -14.08 1.02 12.30
C ASP A 125 -13.07 1.71 11.37
N LEU A 126 -13.44 1.91 10.09
CA LEU A 126 -12.58 2.52 9.06
C LEU A 126 -13.27 3.68 8.35
N ASP A 127 -12.48 4.67 7.96
CA ASP A 127 -12.92 5.83 7.16
C ASP A 127 -11.94 6.02 5.98
N PHE A 128 -12.48 5.90 4.76
CA PHE A 128 -11.71 6.05 3.52
C PHE A 128 -11.84 7.44 2.90
N SER A 129 -12.58 8.36 3.50
CA SER A 129 -12.91 9.67 2.92
C SER A 129 -11.71 10.55 2.56
N ARG A 130 -10.54 10.27 3.15
CA ARG A 130 -9.29 11.01 2.91
C ARG A 130 -8.20 10.15 2.28
N VAL A 131 -8.47 8.87 2.01
CA VAL A 131 -7.52 7.94 1.41
C VAL A 131 -7.42 8.24 -0.09
N SER A 132 -6.19 8.23 -0.62
CA SER A 132 -5.95 8.19 -2.06
C SER A 132 -5.41 6.82 -2.45
N THR A 133 -5.73 6.36 -3.68
CA THR A 133 -5.23 5.08 -4.17
C THR A 133 -4.57 5.20 -5.52
N VAL A 134 -3.56 4.35 -5.76
CA VAL A 134 -2.95 4.12 -7.07
C VAL A 134 -2.90 2.61 -7.33
N ASN A 135 -3.32 2.18 -8.50
CA ASN A 135 -3.23 0.78 -8.89
C ASN A 135 -1.92 0.50 -9.65
N LEU A 136 -1.45 -0.75 -9.53
CA LEU A 136 -0.21 -1.21 -10.17
C LEU A 136 -0.27 -1.14 -11.69
N ASP A 137 -1.41 -1.48 -12.25
CA ASP A 137 -1.52 -1.83 -13.67
C ASP A 137 -2.94 -1.63 -14.21
N GLU A 138 -3.05 -1.64 -15.55
CA GLU A 138 -4.29 -1.68 -16.30
C GLU A 138 -4.02 -2.26 -17.69
N TYR A 139 -4.97 -2.98 -18.23
CA TYR A 139 -4.92 -3.45 -19.60
C TYR A 139 -4.98 -2.31 -20.61
N ARG A 140 -4.09 -2.35 -21.60
CA ARG A 140 -4.15 -1.40 -22.71
C ARG A 140 -5.32 -1.76 -23.64
N GLY A 141 -6.13 -0.74 -23.96
CA GLY A 141 -7.26 -0.85 -24.87
C GLY A 141 -8.62 -1.04 -24.19
N LEU A 142 -8.66 -1.27 -22.87
CA LEU A 142 -9.93 -1.38 -22.14
C LEU A 142 -10.36 -0.02 -21.57
N ALA A 143 -11.63 0.29 -21.78
CA ALA A 143 -12.25 1.47 -21.14
C ALA A 143 -12.59 1.17 -19.67
N HIS A 144 -12.68 2.20 -18.84
CA HIS A 144 -13.08 2.08 -17.43
C HIS A 144 -14.45 1.40 -17.24
N THR A 145 -15.33 1.47 -18.26
CA THR A 145 -16.65 0.83 -18.24
C THR A 145 -16.63 -0.63 -18.67
N ASP A 146 -15.47 -1.13 -19.13
CA ASP A 146 -15.31 -2.54 -19.50
C ASP A 146 -15.25 -3.39 -18.23
N PRO A 147 -16.11 -4.43 -18.09
CA PRO A 147 -16.10 -5.31 -16.91
C PRO A 147 -14.77 -6.04 -16.67
N GLN A 148 -13.91 -6.10 -17.68
CA GLN A 148 -12.59 -6.73 -17.58
C GLN A 148 -11.47 -5.74 -17.27
N SER A 149 -11.75 -4.41 -17.23
CA SER A 149 -10.76 -3.43 -16.82
C SER A 149 -10.45 -3.53 -15.33
N TYR A 150 -9.24 -3.21 -14.94
CA TYR A 150 -8.86 -3.16 -13.52
C TYR A 150 -9.50 -1.99 -12.79
N TYR A 151 -9.82 -0.92 -13.50
CA TYR A 151 -10.64 0.14 -12.95
C TYR A 151 -12.01 -0.41 -12.50
N TYR A 152 -12.73 -1.13 -13.37
CA TYR A 152 -14.02 -1.75 -13.05
C TYR A 152 -13.89 -2.75 -11.91
N PHE A 153 -12.86 -3.61 -11.95
CA PHE A 153 -12.55 -4.54 -10.86
C PHE A 153 -12.46 -3.83 -9.50
N MET A 154 -11.77 -2.70 -9.43
CA MET A 154 -11.62 -1.96 -8.18
C MET A 154 -12.91 -1.31 -7.71
N GLN A 155 -13.76 -0.83 -8.62
CA GLN A 155 -15.09 -0.35 -8.27
C GLN A 155 -15.91 -1.47 -7.61
N GLU A 156 -16.00 -2.63 -8.27
CA GLU A 156 -16.79 -3.76 -7.76
C GLU A 156 -16.27 -4.39 -6.46
N ASN A 157 -14.95 -4.42 -6.27
CA ASN A 157 -14.38 -5.16 -5.14
C ASN A 157 -14.01 -4.30 -3.93
N LEU A 158 -13.99 -2.96 -4.08
CA LEU A 158 -13.68 -2.05 -2.96
C LEU A 158 -14.37 -0.69 -3.06
N PHE A 159 -14.18 0.06 -4.17
CA PHE A 159 -14.47 1.49 -4.14
C PHE A 159 -15.96 1.84 -4.07
N ASP A 160 -16.85 1.00 -4.59
CA ASP A 160 -18.31 1.19 -4.50
C ASP A 160 -18.88 0.85 -3.12
N HIS A 161 -18.07 0.21 -2.27
CA HIS A 161 -18.52 -0.29 -0.97
C HIS A 161 -18.00 0.54 0.22
N VAL A 162 -17.16 1.55 -0.03
CA VAL A 162 -16.58 2.42 1.00
C VAL A 162 -16.75 3.89 0.62
N ASN A 163 -16.52 4.80 1.58
CA ASN A 163 -16.69 6.25 1.36
C ASN A 163 -15.47 6.94 0.74
N ILE A 164 -14.69 6.24 -0.09
CA ILE A 164 -13.57 6.85 -0.79
C ILE A 164 -14.05 7.85 -1.84
N ASP A 165 -13.36 8.99 -1.96
CA ASP A 165 -13.60 9.90 -3.08
C ASP A 165 -13.07 9.24 -4.37
N LYS A 166 -13.98 8.97 -5.32
CA LYS A 166 -13.65 8.35 -6.60
C LYS A 166 -12.61 9.16 -7.41
N THR A 167 -12.55 10.47 -7.20
CA THR A 167 -11.55 11.33 -7.84
C THR A 167 -10.15 11.17 -7.24
N ALA A 168 -10.04 10.55 -6.07
CA ALA A 168 -8.79 10.21 -5.41
C ALA A 168 -8.33 8.77 -5.71
N THR A 169 -9.03 8.06 -6.62
CA THR A 169 -8.64 6.70 -7.06
C THR A 169 -8.02 6.76 -8.45
N HIS A 170 -6.82 6.20 -8.60
CA HIS A 170 -6.04 6.32 -9.82
C HIS A 170 -5.62 4.94 -10.33
N VAL A 171 -5.99 4.65 -11.57
CA VAL A 171 -5.58 3.47 -12.33
C VAL A 171 -4.91 3.98 -13.61
N PRO A 172 -3.88 3.32 -14.17
CA PRO A 172 -3.31 3.74 -15.45
C PRO A 172 -4.39 3.86 -16.53
N ASP A 173 -4.30 4.86 -17.39
CA ASP A 173 -5.30 5.07 -18.45
C ASP A 173 -5.11 4.05 -19.59
N GLY A 174 -5.87 2.96 -19.55
CA GLY A 174 -5.87 1.90 -20.54
C GLY A 174 -6.27 2.37 -21.95
N THR A 175 -7.01 3.47 -22.06
CA THR A 175 -7.52 4.01 -23.34
C THR A 175 -6.58 5.00 -24.00
N ASN A 176 -5.52 5.46 -23.31
CA ASN A 176 -4.57 6.39 -23.89
C ASN A 176 -3.80 5.73 -25.04
N PRO A 177 -3.90 6.25 -26.28
CA PRO A 177 -3.22 5.67 -27.43
C PRO A 177 -1.69 5.87 -27.37
N ASP A 178 -1.23 6.92 -26.68
CA ASP A 178 0.19 7.21 -26.45
C ASP A 178 0.66 6.53 -25.16
N ALA A 179 1.36 5.42 -25.33
CA ALA A 179 1.83 4.61 -24.21
C ALA A 179 2.86 5.38 -23.34
N ALA A 180 3.69 6.20 -23.93
CA ALA A 180 4.69 6.97 -23.19
C ALA A 180 4.01 8.04 -22.33
N ASP A 181 3.00 8.73 -22.88
CA ASP A 181 2.20 9.72 -22.14
C ASP A 181 1.40 9.07 -20.99
N ALA A 182 0.76 7.90 -21.24
CA ALA A 182 0.06 7.18 -20.20
C ALA A 182 0.96 6.83 -19.01
N CYS A 183 2.14 6.28 -19.29
CA CYS A 183 3.12 5.92 -18.26
C CYS A 183 3.63 7.14 -17.49
N VAL A 184 3.99 8.22 -18.20
CA VAL A 184 4.47 9.46 -17.58
C VAL A 184 3.39 10.09 -16.68
N LYS A 185 2.13 10.11 -17.13
CA LYS A 185 1.01 10.64 -16.33
C LYS A 185 0.80 9.85 -15.05
N HIS A 186 0.87 8.52 -15.11
CA HIS A 186 0.72 7.68 -13.92
C HIS A 186 1.83 7.95 -12.90
N GLU A 187 3.09 8.05 -13.34
CA GLU A 187 4.22 8.42 -12.46
C GLU A 187 4.06 9.84 -11.88
N GLN A 188 3.55 10.80 -12.67
CA GLN A 188 3.26 12.15 -12.19
C GLN A 188 2.18 12.18 -11.13
N ILE A 189 1.14 11.37 -11.26
CA ILE A 189 0.08 11.20 -10.23
C ILE A 189 0.71 10.68 -8.94
N ILE A 190 1.46 9.59 -8.99
CA ILE A 190 2.14 9.03 -7.82
C ILE A 190 3.02 10.07 -7.14
N LYS A 191 3.79 10.82 -7.91
CA LYS A 191 4.67 11.88 -7.41
C LYS A 191 3.88 13.04 -6.79
N SER A 192 2.77 13.45 -7.40
CA SER A 192 1.92 14.54 -6.90
C SER A 192 1.26 14.22 -5.56
N LEU A 193 0.96 12.94 -5.33
CA LEU A 193 0.44 12.41 -4.05
C LEU A 193 1.51 12.28 -2.96
N GLY A 194 2.79 12.56 -3.27
CA GLY A 194 3.92 12.42 -2.33
C GLY A 194 4.43 10.98 -2.19
N GLY A 195 4.13 10.12 -3.15
CA GLY A 195 4.51 8.70 -3.18
C GLY A 195 3.52 7.80 -2.42
N ILE A 196 3.80 6.50 -2.43
CA ILE A 196 2.94 5.47 -1.88
C ILE A 196 3.33 5.18 -0.42
N ASP A 197 2.37 5.23 0.51
CA ASP A 197 2.60 4.92 1.92
C ASP A 197 2.65 3.41 2.18
N LEU A 198 1.77 2.64 1.53
CA LEU A 198 1.73 1.17 1.60
C LEU A 198 1.33 0.60 0.25
N GLN A 199 2.21 -0.19 -0.36
CA GLN A 199 1.94 -0.91 -1.60
C GLN A 199 1.52 -2.35 -1.32
N LEU A 200 0.31 -2.70 -1.72
CA LEU A 200 -0.16 -4.09 -1.73
C LEU A 200 0.29 -4.77 -3.03
N LEU A 201 0.85 -5.97 -2.91
CA LEU A 201 1.29 -6.81 -4.02
C LEU A 201 0.73 -8.23 -3.90
N GLY A 202 0.35 -8.81 -5.02
CA GLY A 202 0.29 -10.26 -5.20
C GLY A 202 1.64 -10.82 -5.66
N LEU A 203 1.72 -12.14 -5.80
CA LEU A 203 2.89 -12.84 -6.32
C LEU A 203 2.47 -13.73 -7.49
N GLY A 204 3.01 -13.48 -8.67
CA GLY A 204 2.82 -14.34 -9.84
C GLY A 204 3.47 -15.71 -9.69
N ASN A 205 3.00 -16.73 -10.42
CA ASN A 205 3.56 -18.10 -10.34
C ASN A 205 5.02 -18.18 -10.80
N ASN A 206 5.45 -17.25 -11.65
CA ASN A 206 6.83 -17.14 -12.12
C ASN A 206 7.65 -16.07 -11.37
N GLY A 207 7.08 -15.45 -10.31
CA GLY A 207 7.73 -14.46 -9.48
C GLY A 207 7.51 -13.02 -9.93
N HIS A 208 6.65 -12.76 -10.89
CA HIS A 208 6.31 -11.38 -11.27
C HIS A 208 5.56 -10.65 -10.14
N ILE A 209 5.73 -9.34 -10.08
CA ILE A 209 4.97 -8.38 -9.28
C ILE A 209 4.47 -7.25 -10.18
N GLY A 210 3.16 -6.93 -10.11
CA GLY A 210 2.48 -6.26 -11.22
C GLY A 210 2.60 -7.11 -12.47
N PHE A 211 2.86 -6.51 -13.63
CA PHE A 211 3.24 -7.24 -14.84
C PHE A 211 4.75 -7.18 -15.13
N ASN A 212 5.59 -7.00 -14.10
CA ASN A 212 7.03 -7.12 -14.25
C ASN A 212 7.43 -8.60 -14.31
N GLU A 213 7.48 -9.15 -15.51
CA GLU A 213 7.79 -10.54 -15.80
C GLU A 213 9.28 -10.87 -15.63
N PRO A 214 9.66 -12.15 -15.44
CA PRO A 214 11.05 -12.58 -15.46
C PRO A 214 11.80 -12.09 -16.69
N GLY A 215 12.99 -11.50 -16.49
CA GLY A 215 13.76 -10.90 -17.57
C GLY A 215 15.24 -10.77 -17.25
N ALA A 216 15.97 -10.05 -18.10
CA ALA A 216 17.40 -9.81 -17.94
C ALA A 216 17.71 -8.64 -17.00
N ALA A 217 16.74 -7.79 -16.71
CA ALA A 217 16.90 -6.59 -15.89
C ALA A 217 15.61 -6.28 -15.11
N PHE A 218 15.73 -5.48 -14.06
CA PHE A 218 14.58 -4.90 -13.37
C PHE A 218 14.14 -3.62 -14.11
N GLU A 219 12.87 -3.57 -14.51
CA GLU A 219 12.29 -2.38 -15.11
C GLU A 219 12.17 -1.25 -14.07
N LYS A 220 12.32 -0.01 -14.53
CA LYS A 220 12.46 1.13 -13.62
C LYS A 220 11.11 1.73 -13.22
N GLU A 221 10.45 2.36 -14.17
CA GLU A 221 9.24 3.18 -13.96
C GLU A 221 8.04 2.52 -14.64
N THR A 222 6.87 3.13 -14.51
CA THR A 222 5.68 2.66 -15.22
C THR A 222 5.97 2.54 -16.71
N HIS A 223 5.61 1.41 -17.29
CA HIS A 223 5.93 1.09 -18.70
C HIS A 223 4.84 0.24 -19.33
N LEU A 224 4.82 0.24 -20.66
CA LEU A 224 4.02 -0.69 -21.45
C LEU A 224 4.73 -2.04 -21.50
N VAL A 225 3.98 -3.11 -21.27
CA VAL A 225 4.49 -4.48 -21.34
C VAL A 225 3.65 -5.33 -22.27
N ASP A 226 4.31 -6.19 -23.05
CA ASP A 226 3.65 -7.30 -23.73
C ASP A 226 3.47 -8.44 -22.72
N LEU A 227 2.22 -8.90 -22.54
CA LEU A 227 1.91 -9.93 -21.55
C LEU A 227 2.49 -11.29 -22.02
N ALA A 228 3.13 -11.99 -21.08
CA ALA A 228 3.59 -13.36 -21.32
C ALA A 228 2.42 -14.28 -21.67
N GLU A 229 2.64 -15.25 -22.54
CA GLU A 229 1.60 -16.19 -22.95
C GLU A 229 0.99 -16.96 -21.75
N SER A 230 1.81 -17.28 -20.76
CA SER A 230 1.38 -17.87 -19.48
C SER A 230 0.40 -16.96 -18.72
N THR A 231 0.63 -15.67 -18.74
CA THR A 231 -0.23 -14.65 -18.09
C THR A 231 -1.52 -14.49 -18.87
N ILE A 232 -1.47 -14.45 -20.22
CA ILE A 232 -2.67 -14.42 -21.07
C ILE A 232 -3.54 -15.64 -20.80
N ARG A 233 -2.96 -16.84 -20.78
CA ARG A 233 -3.67 -18.10 -20.49
C ARG A 233 -4.28 -18.11 -19.07
N ALA A 234 -3.54 -17.64 -18.08
CA ALA A 234 -4.03 -17.56 -16.70
C ALA A 234 -5.21 -16.60 -16.55
N ASN A 235 -5.23 -15.51 -17.34
CA ASN A 235 -6.28 -14.50 -17.30
C ASN A 235 -7.46 -14.84 -18.23
N ALA A 236 -7.31 -15.77 -19.17
CA ALA A 236 -8.37 -16.19 -20.11
C ALA A 236 -9.67 -16.62 -19.40
N ARG A 237 -9.58 -17.09 -18.15
CA ARG A 237 -10.75 -17.46 -17.33
C ARG A 237 -11.71 -16.30 -17.02
N PHE A 238 -11.27 -15.08 -17.20
CA PHE A 238 -12.07 -13.86 -16.98
C PHE A 238 -12.72 -13.34 -18.27
N PHE A 239 -12.35 -13.87 -19.43
CA PHE A 239 -12.81 -13.43 -20.75
C PHE A 239 -13.64 -14.53 -21.41
N THR A 240 -14.44 -14.18 -22.41
CA THR A 240 -15.26 -15.13 -23.16
C THR A 240 -14.37 -16.06 -24.01
N SER A 241 -13.25 -15.53 -24.52
CA SER A 241 -12.25 -16.32 -25.25
C SER A 241 -10.84 -15.82 -24.95
N ILE A 242 -9.83 -16.65 -25.21
CA ILE A 242 -8.43 -16.26 -25.03
C ILE A 242 -8.01 -15.13 -25.98
N ASP A 243 -8.67 -15.02 -27.13
CA ASP A 243 -8.36 -13.98 -28.13
C ASP A 243 -8.81 -12.59 -27.68
N GLU A 244 -9.76 -12.50 -26.75
CA GLU A 244 -10.25 -11.26 -26.16
C GLU A 244 -9.37 -10.76 -25.03
N VAL A 245 -8.46 -11.59 -24.51
CA VAL A 245 -7.51 -11.14 -23.48
C VAL A 245 -6.57 -10.10 -24.10
N PRO A 246 -6.47 -8.89 -23.50
CA PRO A 246 -5.53 -7.89 -23.96
C PRO A 246 -4.10 -8.45 -23.97
N LYS A 247 -3.32 -8.11 -24.98
CA LYS A 247 -1.94 -8.58 -25.12
C LYS A 247 -0.93 -7.66 -24.49
N GLN A 248 -1.36 -6.44 -24.13
CA GLN A 248 -0.54 -5.40 -23.55
C GLN A 248 -1.17 -4.81 -22.30
N ALA A 249 -0.34 -4.36 -21.38
CA ALA A 249 -0.75 -3.65 -20.18
C ALA A 249 0.21 -2.52 -19.83
N TYR A 250 -0.28 -1.51 -19.12
CA TYR A 250 0.55 -0.55 -18.41
C TYR A 250 0.81 -1.09 -17.01
N THR A 251 2.06 -1.12 -16.58
CA THR A 251 2.41 -1.62 -15.25
C THR A 251 3.43 -0.72 -14.57
N MET A 252 3.23 -0.51 -13.28
CA MET A 252 4.20 0.15 -12.42
C MET A 252 5.50 -0.65 -12.39
N GLY A 253 6.62 -0.02 -12.69
CA GLY A 253 7.91 -0.69 -12.71
C GLY A 253 8.48 -0.96 -11.32
N ILE A 254 9.49 -1.81 -11.26
CA ILE A 254 10.15 -2.25 -10.02
C ILE A 254 10.67 -1.06 -9.21
N ARG A 255 11.28 -0.05 -9.84
CA ARG A 255 11.78 1.13 -9.13
C ARG A 255 10.66 1.86 -8.41
N THR A 256 9.52 2.07 -9.07
CA THR A 256 8.37 2.77 -8.51
C THR A 256 7.78 1.98 -7.34
N ILE A 257 7.64 0.64 -7.48
CA ILE A 257 7.22 -0.25 -6.40
C ILE A 257 8.17 -0.14 -5.20
N MET A 258 9.49 -0.20 -5.43
CA MET A 258 10.53 -0.12 -4.39
C MET A 258 10.64 1.26 -3.72
N GLN A 259 10.02 2.30 -4.26
CA GLN A 259 9.94 3.62 -3.63
C GLN A 259 8.76 3.78 -2.67
N ALA A 260 7.86 2.82 -2.60
CA ALA A 260 6.81 2.81 -1.57
C ALA A 260 7.46 2.80 -0.18
N LYS A 261 6.83 3.44 0.81
CA LYS A 261 7.37 3.48 2.18
C LYS A 261 7.30 2.13 2.87
N LYS A 262 6.25 1.36 2.55
CA LYS A 262 6.03 -0.01 3.04
C LYS A 262 5.49 -0.86 1.90
N ILE A 263 5.82 -2.14 1.92
CA ILE A 263 5.29 -3.12 0.98
C ILE A 263 4.62 -4.25 1.75
N LEU A 264 3.41 -4.60 1.32
CA LEU A 264 2.64 -5.73 1.81
C LEU A 264 2.44 -6.72 0.67
N VAL A 265 2.99 -7.91 0.79
CA VAL A 265 2.79 -8.99 -0.18
C VAL A 265 1.81 -10.00 0.39
N VAL A 266 0.83 -10.41 -0.40
CA VAL A 266 -0.17 -11.44 -0.03
C VAL A 266 -0.04 -12.64 -0.96
N VAL A 267 0.11 -13.83 -0.36
CA VAL A 267 0.31 -15.07 -1.11
C VAL A 267 -0.49 -16.19 -0.50
N SER A 268 -1.20 -16.95 -1.33
CA SER A 268 -2.03 -18.08 -0.88
C SER A 268 -1.99 -19.23 -1.88
N GLY A 269 -1.95 -20.44 -1.32
CA GLY A 269 -2.08 -21.69 -2.04
C GLY A 269 -0.76 -22.38 -2.35
N GLU A 270 -0.81 -23.71 -2.39
CA GLU A 270 0.35 -24.61 -2.60
C GLU A 270 1.07 -24.35 -3.94
N SER A 271 0.32 -23.96 -4.99
CA SER A 271 0.91 -23.59 -6.29
C SER A 271 1.90 -22.42 -6.23
N LYS A 272 1.96 -21.70 -5.10
CA LYS A 272 2.89 -20.60 -4.85
C LYS A 272 4.11 -21.02 -4.03
N ALA A 273 4.17 -22.24 -3.51
CA ALA A 273 5.21 -22.65 -2.56
C ALA A 273 6.64 -22.55 -3.13
N ASP A 274 6.86 -23.03 -4.36
CA ASP A 274 8.17 -22.93 -5.03
C ASP A 274 8.57 -21.46 -5.22
N ILE A 275 7.68 -20.63 -5.76
CA ILE A 275 8.03 -19.26 -6.05
C ILE A 275 8.19 -18.40 -4.80
N VAL A 276 7.47 -18.69 -3.71
CA VAL A 276 7.69 -18.08 -2.39
C VAL A 276 9.10 -18.38 -1.88
N SER A 277 9.53 -19.64 -1.98
CA SER A 277 10.88 -20.06 -1.59
C SER A 277 11.94 -19.33 -2.42
N ARG A 278 11.79 -19.30 -3.73
CA ARG A 278 12.73 -18.62 -4.64
C ARG A 278 12.76 -17.10 -4.46
N ALA A 279 11.59 -16.47 -4.29
CA ALA A 279 11.48 -15.02 -4.20
C ALA A 279 12.01 -14.47 -2.87
N PHE A 280 11.79 -15.15 -1.75
CA PHE A 280 12.08 -14.60 -0.43
C PHE A 280 13.23 -15.27 0.30
N PHE A 281 13.72 -16.41 -0.19
CA PHE A 281 14.83 -17.13 0.41
C PHE A 281 15.94 -17.47 -0.60
N GLY A 282 15.69 -17.26 -1.89
CA GLY A 282 16.67 -17.42 -2.96
C GLY A 282 17.50 -16.15 -3.21
N PRO A 283 18.37 -16.16 -4.22
CA PRO A 283 19.14 -14.99 -4.62
C PRO A 283 18.24 -13.90 -5.22
N VAL A 284 18.67 -12.65 -5.05
CA VAL A 284 18.04 -11.51 -5.74
C VAL A 284 18.43 -11.53 -7.21
N THR A 285 17.45 -11.72 -8.09
CA THR A 285 17.68 -11.84 -9.54
C THR A 285 16.46 -11.33 -10.31
N PRO A 286 16.64 -10.68 -11.47
CA PRO A 286 15.51 -10.29 -12.33
C PRO A 286 14.77 -11.48 -12.96
N GLU A 287 15.33 -12.68 -12.94
CA GLU A 287 14.62 -13.92 -13.31
C GLU A 287 13.52 -14.29 -12.31
N VAL A 288 13.51 -13.69 -11.13
CA VAL A 288 12.47 -13.76 -10.10
C VAL A 288 12.22 -12.33 -9.63
N PRO A 289 11.42 -11.53 -10.33
CA PRO A 289 11.29 -10.09 -10.06
C PRO A 289 10.94 -9.75 -8.61
N ALA A 290 10.08 -10.55 -7.95
CA ALA A 290 9.75 -10.38 -6.55
C ALA A 290 10.94 -10.52 -5.60
N SER A 291 12.05 -11.14 -6.03
CA SER A 291 13.24 -11.32 -5.18
C SER A 291 13.87 -9.99 -4.78
N ILE A 292 13.69 -8.92 -5.57
CA ILE A 292 14.18 -7.57 -5.24
C ILE A 292 13.59 -7.03 -3.94
N LEU A 293 12.41 -7.51 -3.54
CA LEU A 293 11.75 -7.09 -2.31
C LEU A 293 12.59 -7.40 -1.06
N GLN A 294 13.50 -8.35 -1.13
CA GLN A 294 14.48 -8.63 -0.07
C GLN A 294 15.38 -7.42 0.23
N MET A 295 15.51 -6.48 -0.71
CA MET A 295 16.34 -5.27 -0.56
C MET A 295 15.53 -4.05 -0.06
N HIS A 296 14.21 -4.17 0.09
CA HIS A 296 13.38 -3.07 0.56
C HIS A 296 13.42 -2.98 2.10
N PRO A 297 13.48 -1.78 2.70
CA PRO A 297 13.66 -1.61 4.14
C PRO A 297 12.45 -2.01 5.00
N ASP A 298 11.24 -2.09 4.43
CA ASP A 298 10.00 -2.37 5.17
C ASP A 298 9.04 -3.22 4.31
N VAL A 299 9.26 -4.55 4.32
CA VAL A 299 8.43 -5.53 3.62
C VAL A 299 7.77 -6.46 4.63
N THR A 300 6.47 -6.62 4.50
CA THR A 300 5.72 -7.67 5.18
C THR A 300 5.10 -8.60 4.14
N VAL A 301 5.38 -9.89 4.26
CA VAL A 301 4.81 -10.95 3.42
C VAL A 301 3.83 -11.75 4.27
N VAL A 302 2.56 -11.78 3.88
CA VAL A 302 1.53 -12.61 4.54
C VAL A 302 1.24 -13.80 3.64
N CYS A 303 1.68 -14.98 4.08
CA CYS A 303 1.52 -16.22 3.35
C CYS A 303 0.67 -17.20 4.16
N ASP A 304 -0.20 -17.98 3.49
CA ASP A 304 -0.80 -19.15 4.13
C ASP A 304 0.19 -20.32 4.24
N GLU A 305 -0.18 -21.31 5.07
CA GLU A 305 0.67 -22.50 5.31
C GLU A 305 0.96 -23.26 4.01
N ALA A 306 0.00 -23.32 3.10
CA ALA A 306 0.17 -23.99 1.80
C ALA A 306 1.22 -23.30 0.94
N ALA A 307 1.21 -21.96 0.87
CA ALA A 307 2.21 -21.19 0.15
C ALA A 307 3.61 -21.23 0.81
N LEU A 308 3.69 -21.53 2.11
CA LEU A 308 4.96 -21.67 2.85
C LEU A 308 5.52 -23.08 2.88
N SER A 309 4.85 -24.08 2.31
CA SER A 309 5.19 -25.52 2.46
C SER A 309 6.59 -25.90 1.96
N MET A 310 7.18 -25.10 1.06
CA MET A 310 8.57 -25.30 0.55
C MET A 310 9.56 -24.27 1.10
N SER A 311 9.17 -23.48 2.08
CA SER A 311 10.03 -22.46 2.69
C SER A 311 10.83 -23.02 3.86
N PRO A 312 12.03 -22.50 4.15
CA PRO A 312 12.89 -22.99 5.25
C PRO A 312 12.43 -22.51 6.64
N LEU A 313 11.18 -22.08 6.79
CA LEU A 313 10.59 -21.54 8.03
C LEU A 313 9.99 -22.63 8.91
#